data_d34014878bf23fad1ead7e944a9597b0
#
_entry.id   d34014878bf23fad1ead7e944a9597b0
#
_cell.length_a   1.000
_cell.length_b   1.000
_cell.length_c   1.000
_cell.angle_alpha   90.00
_cell.angle_beta   90.00
_cell.angle_gamma   90.00
#
_symmetry.space_group_name_H-M   'P 1'
#
loop_
_entity.id
_entity.type
_entity.pdbx_description
1 polymer ?
#
loop_
_entity_poly.entity_id
_entity_poly.type
_entity_poly.pdbx_seq_one_letter_code
_entity_poly.pdbx_strand_id
1 'polypeptide(L)'
;THEKLGIGFQSLFPVLSVVDPELMRSVPPRLTAYQGLDTFFHLAEGYLSKKANYFNEMFSITGIEKIGAYLARAVIEGNDLEARENVAFANTLGGFVMSTGKLLSQHSLEHILSAYHPNLPHGAGLILISRAYFGFFIDKGLCRQKFIDMARALGNKNASEPQDFLSALDKLLEDCGVSNLTMSEFGIKAEELPAMAKEVIESLAPA
;
A
#
# COMPACT_ATOMS: atom_id res chain seq x y z
N THR A 1 -0.32 -19.24 -18.82
CA THR A 1 -1.11 -18.84 -17.64
C THR A 1 -0.65 -17.47 -17.18
N HIS A 2 -1.60 -16.57 -16.93
CA HIS A 2 -1.34 -15.23 -16.36
C HIS A 2 -1.46 -15.32 -14.84
N GLU A 3 -0.41 -15.79 -14.18
CA GLU A 3 -0.43 -16.00 -12.72
C GLU A 3 0.76 -15.31 -12.06
N LYS A 4 0.50 -14.56 -11.00
CA LYS A 4 1.49 -14.02 -10.07
C LYS A 4 1.24 -14.62 -8.71
N LEU A 5 2.06 -15.62 -8.34
CA LEU A 5 1.89 -16.38 -7.11
C LEU A 5 2.81 -15.86 -6.01
N GLY A 6 2.25 -15.68 -4.82
CA GLY A 6 3.02 -15.47 -3.59
C GLY A 6 3.46 -16.80 -2.98
N ILE A 7 4.73 -16.90 -2.58
CA ILE A 7 5.27 -18.08 -1.90
C ILE A 7 5.77 -17.63 -0.52
N GLY A 8 5.31 -18.31 0.53
CA GLY A 8 5.74 -18.05 1.90
C GLY A 8 5.93 -19.34 2.70
N PHE A 9 7.15 -19.57 3.18
CA PHE A 9 7.49 -20.68 4.07
C PHE A 9 8.34 -20.17 5.23
N GLN A 10 8.24 -20.81 6.38
CA GLN A 10 9.05 -20.46 7.57
C GLN A 10 10.56 -20.39 7.26
N SER A 11 11.06 -21.28 6.40
CA SER A 11 12.47 -21.34 6.01
C SER A 11 12.93 -20.19 5.11
N LEU A 12 12.03 -19.37 4.58
CA LEU A 12 12.37 -18.21 3.75
C LEU A 12 12.61 -16.95 4.59
N PHE A 13 12.24 -16.95 5.87
CA PHE A 13 12.53 -15.82 6.73
C PHE A 13 14.03 -15.76 7.04
N PRO A 14 14.66 -14.59 6.91
CA PRO A 14 16.07 -14.44 7.25
C PRO A 14 16.30 -14.62 8.75
N VAL A 15 17.44 -15.19 9.11
CA VAL A 15 17.87 -15.28 10.52
C VAL A 15 18.21 -13.90 11.08
N LEU A 16 18.68 -13.00 10.23
CA LEU A 16 19.00 -11.62 10.54
C LEU A 16 18.68 -10.75 9.32
N SER A 17 17.97 -9.67 9.54
CA SER A 17 17.76 -8.60 8.55
C SER A 17 18.45 -7.32 9.01
N VAL A 18 19.26 -6.72 8.15
CA VAL A 18 19.86 -5.41 8.38
C VAL A 18 19.16 -4.41 7.47
N VAL A 19 18.55 -3.40 8.07
CA VAL A 19 17.86 -2.31 7.36
C VAL A 19 18.74 -1.06 7.46
N ASP A 20 19.46 -0.77 6.39
CA ASP A 20 20.36 0.38 6.32
C ASP A 20 19.79 1.43 5.35
N PRO A 21 19.31 2.59 5.85
CA PRO A 21 18.70 3.61 5.01
C PRO A 21 19.70 4.27 4.06
N GLU A 22 21.01 4.24 4.33
CA GLU A 22 22.02 4.78 3.43
C GLU A 22 22.05 4.06 2.08
N LEU A 23 21.80 2.75 2.07
CA LEU A 23 21.73 1.96 0.85
C LEU A 23 20.53 2.33 -0.04
N MET A 24 19.53 3.01 0.52
CA MET A 24 18.32 3.42 -0.20
C MET A 24 18.46 4.79 -0.88
N ARG A 25 19.56 5.53 -0.64
CA ARG A 25 19.77 6.89 -1.18
C ARG A 25 19.80 6.93 -2.71
N SER A 26 20.25 5.85 -3.34
CA SER A 26 20.33 5.74 -4.80
C SER A 26 19.00 5.31 -5.47
N VAL A 27 17.98 4.98 -4.70
CA VAL A 27 16.67 4.59 -5.26
C VAL A 27 16.03 5.81 -5.93
N PRO A 28 15.68 5.71 -7.22
CA PRO A 28 15.08 6.82 -7.95
C PRO A 28 13.75 7.29 -7.35
N PRO A 29 13.39 8.58 -7.50
CA PRO A 29 12.16 9.14 -6.92
C PRO A 29 10.90 8.34 -7.20
N ARG A 30 10.69 7.93 -8.47
CA ARG A 30 9.51 7.16 -8.87
C ARG A 30 9.42 5.79 -8.18
N LEU A 31 10.55 5.10 -8.03
CA LEU A 31 10.59 3.83 -7.31
C LEU A 31 10.43 4.03 -5.81
N THR A 32 11.00 5.11 -5.25
CA THR A 32 10.78 5.50 -3.85
C THR A 32 9.28 5.70 -3.57
N ALA A 33 8.57 6.42 -4.46
CA ALA A 33 7.13 6.61 -4.34
C ALA A 33 6.36 5.28 -4.39
N TYR A 34 6.66 4.42 -5.36
CA TYR A 34 5.97 3.13 -5.52
C TYR A 34 6.19 2.20 -4.33
N GLN A 35 7.43 2.07 -3.84
CA GLN A 35 7.75 1.22 -2.70
C GLN A 35 7.19 1.77 -1.39
N GLY A 36 7.25 3.09 -1.18
CA GLY A 36 6.67 3.72 0.00
C GLY A 36 5.14 3.64 0.05
N LEU A 37 4.49 3.77 -1.10
CA LEU A 37 3.02 3.60 -1.19
C LEU A 37 2.62 2.14 -1.06
N ASP A 38 3.40 1.18 -1.58
CA ASP A 38 3.21 -0.23 -1.32
C ASP A 38 3.26 -0.53 0.20
N THR A 39 4.26 0.02 0.88
CA THR A 39 4.34 -0.02 2.36
C THR A 39 3.08 0.54 3.01
N PHE A 40 2.60 1.70 2.55
CA PHE A 40 1.36 2.29 3.05
C PHE A 40 0.16 1.36 2.88
N PHE A 41 0.02 0.73 1.71
CA PHE A 41 -1.10 -0.18 1.45
C PHE A 41 -1.04 -1.45 2.30
N HIS A 42 0.15 -2.02 2.55
CA HIS A 42 0.32 -3.11 3.50
C HIS A 42 -0.18 -2.74 4.91
N LEU A 43 0.21 -1.56 5.39
CA LEU A 43 -0.19 -1.06 6.70
C LEU A 43 -1.71 -0.79 6.76
N ALA A 44 -2.28 -0.16 5.71
CA ALA A 44 -3.70 0.17 5.63
C ALA A 44 -4.59 -1.10 5.56
N GLU A 45 -4.23 -2.06 4.70
CA GLU A 45 -4.98 -3.32 4.62
C GLU A 45 -4.89 -4.12 5.92
N GLY A 46 -3.70 -4.18 6.53
CA GLY A 46 -3.51 -4.84 7.82
C GLY A 46 -4.32 -4.19 8.92
N TYR A 47 -4.38 -2.85 8.96
CA TYR A 47 -5.20 -2.10 9.91
C TYR A 47 -6.70 -2.36 9.76
N LEU A 48 -7.18 -2.39 8.52
CA LEU A 48 -8.60 -2.63 8.21
C LEU A 48 -9.01 -4.10 8.34
N SER A 49 -8.06 -5.02 8.42
CA SER A 49 -8.32 -6.46 8.45
C SER A 49 -9.14 -6.88 9.68
N LYS A 50 -10.09 -7.80 9.51
CA LYS A 50 -10.79 -8.47 10.62
C LYS A 50 -9.86 -9.36 11.47
N LYS A 51 -8.65 -9.65 10.97
CA LYS A 51 -7.62 -10.42 11.68
C LYS A 51 -6.59 -9.53 12.36
N ALA A 52 -6.76 -8.19 12.29
CA ALA A 52 -5.94 -7.28 13.04
C ALA A 52 -6.03 -7.55 14.56
N ASN A 53 -4.91 -7.39 15.22
CA ASN A 53 -4.80 -7.41 16.67
C ASN A 53 -4.17 -6.10 17.15
N TYR A 54 -4.09 -5.86 18.44
CA TYR A 54 -3.55 -4.62 19.00
C TYR A 54 -2.13 -4.28 18.49
N PHE A 55 -1.25 -5.27 18.31
CA PHE A 55 0.09 -5.05 17.76
C PHE A 55 0.04 -4.62 16.30
N ASN A 56 -0.78 -5.30 15.47
CA ASN A 56 -0.97 -4.91 14.07
C ASN A 56 -1.51 -3.48 13.96
N GLU A 57 -2.50 -3.12 14.77
CA GLU A 57 -3.09 -1.79 14.76
C GLU A 57 -2.08 -0.71 15.15
N MET A 58 -1.30 -0.95 16.21
CA MET A 58 -0.24 -0.05 16.66
C MET A 58 0.84 0.13 15.59
N PHE A 59 1.34 -0.96 15.00
CA PHE A 59 2.35 -0.90 13.96
C PHE A 59 1.82 -0.22 12.69
N SER A 60 0.58 -0.52 12.31
CA SER A 60 -0.05 0.09 11.14
C SER A 60 -0.18 1.61 11.29
N ILE A 61 -0.75 2.10 12.37
CA ILE A 61 -0.92 3.55 12.57
C ILE A 61 0.42 4.26 12.67
N THR A 62 1.38 3.70 13.41
CA THR A 62 2.74 4.26 13.51
C THR A 62 3.41 4.33 12.12
N GLY A 63 3.32 3.25 11.33
CA GLY A 63 3.89 3.22 9.99
C GLY A 63 3.21 4.20 9.04
N ILE A 64 1.88 4.32 9.09
CA ILE A 64 1.11 5.29 8.28
C ILE A 64 1.51 6.73 8.63
N GLU A 65 1.70 7.06 9.90
CA GLU A 65 2.19 8.37 10.33
C GLU A 65 3.58 8.68 9.75
N LYS A 66 4.48 7.68 9.74
CA LYS A 66 5.82 7.83 9.15
C LYS A 66 5.75 8.04 7.64
N ILE A 67 4.92 7.27 6.94
CA ILE A 67 4.71 7.45 5.49
C ILE A 67 4.13 8.84 5.21
N GLY A 68 3.09 9.26 5.91
CA GLY A 68 2.49 10.58 5.73
C GLY A 68 3.46 11.75 5.95
N ALA A 69 4.38 11.61 6.91
CA ALA A 69 5.31 12.68 7.25
C ALA A 69 6.57 12.71 6.36
N TYR A 70 7.04 11.56 5.88
CA TYR A 70 8.39 11.43 5.34
C TYR A 70 8.46 10.92 3.89
N LEU A 71 7.43 10.25 3.35
CA LEU A 71 7.54 9.65 2.02
C LEU A 71 7.77 10.72 0.93
N ALA A 72 6.99 11.78 0.91
CA ALA A 72 7.14 12.85 -0.07
C ALA A 72 8.53 13.50 0.02
N ARG A 73 9.08 13.69 1.22
CA ARG A 73 10.46 14.18 1.43
C ARG A 73 11.48 13.24 0.81
N ALA A 74 11.37 11.93 1.07
CA ALA A 74 12.27 10.93 0.51
C ALA A 74 12.17 10.82 -1.02
N VAL A 75 11.00 11.12 -1.61
CA VAL A 75 10.79 11.17 -3.07
C VAL A 75 11.46 12.39 -3.67
N ILE A 76 11.26 13.57 -3.06
CA ILE A 76 11.78 14.85 -3.57
C ILE A 76 13.30 14.93 -3.37
N GLU A 77 13.78 14.57 -2.21
CA GLU A 77 15.21 14.62 -1.84
C GLU A 77 15.70 13.24 -1.41
N GLY A 78 16.21 12.48 -2.38
CA GLY A 78 16.70 11.11 -2.18
C GLY A 78 17.83 10.98 -1.17
N ASN A 79 18.56 12.06 -0.89
CA ASN A 79 19.64 12.12 0.09
C ASN A 79 19.17 12.53 1.50
N ASP A 80 17.90 12.84 1.70
CA ASP A 80 17.33 13.09 3.03
C ASP A 80 17.33 11.79 3.85
N LEU A 81 18.41 11.60 4.60
CA LEU A 81 18.62 10.36 5.36
C LEU A 81 17.57 10.16 6.44
N GLU A 82 17.12 11.23 7.10
CA GLU A 82 16.03 11.16 8.07
C GLU A 82 14.73 10.63 7.42
N ALA A 83 14.40 11.14 6.23
CA ALA A 83 13.23 10.67 5.50
C ALA A 83 13.38 9.20 5.07
N ARG A 84 14.55 8.81 4.55
CA ARG A 84 14.86 7.42 4.19
C ARG A 84 14.75 6.47 5.38
N GLU A 85 15.29 6.84 6.54
CA GLU A 85 15.23 6.06 7.77
C GLU A 85 13.78 5.84 8.22
N ASN A 86 12.96 6.89 8.24
CA ASN A 86 11.58 6.80 8.66
C ASN A 86 10.71 5.98 7.67
N VAL A 87 10.96 6.08 6.36
CA VAL A 87 10.29 5.25 5.36
C VAL A 87 10.73 3.78 5.48
N ALA A 88 12.02 3.51 5.68
CA ALA A 88 12.54 2.16 5.92
C ALA A 88 11.98 1.54 7.19
N PHE A 89 11.86 2.32 8.27
CA PHE A 89 11.22 1.90 9.50
C PHE A 89 9.73 1.56 9.28
N ALA A 90 8.98 2.41 8.58
CA ALA A 90 7.59 2.13 8.23
C ALA A 90 7.46 0.83 7.42
N ASN A 91 8.37 0.58 6.47
CA ASN A 91 8.39 -0.65 5.69
C ASN A 91 8.63 -1.89 6.57
N THR A 92 9.52 -1.78 7.55
CA THR A 92 9.75 -2.83 8.54
C THR A 92 8.49 -3.14 9.35
N LEU A 93 7.77 -2.09 9.79
CA LEU A 93 6.48 -2.25 10.47
C LEU A 93 5.45 -2.94 9.58
N GLY A 94 5.40 -2.60 8.28
CA GLY A 94 4.57 -3.28 7.28
C GLY A 94 4.86 -4.78 7.21
N GLY A 95 6.14 -5.16 7.23
CA GLY A 95 6.56 -6.56 7.28
C GLY A 95 6.05 -7.30 8.52
N PHE A 96 6.09 -6.66 9.71
CA PHE A 96 5.50 -7.23 10.94
C PHE A 96 3.98 -7.39 10.82
N VAL A 97 3.29 -6.39 10.28
CA VAL A 97 1.82 -6.45 10.07
C VAL A 97 1.46 -7.61 9.16
N MET A 98 2.17 -7.82 8.05
CA MET A 98 1.95 -8.94 7.13
C MET A 98 2.23 -10.29 7.80
N SER A 99 3.30 -10.38 8.59
CA SER A 99 3.74 -11.64 9.20
C SER A 99 2.83 -12.11 10.34
N THR A 100 2.18 -11.18 11.04
CA THR A 100 1.37 -11.45 12.23
C THR A 100 -0.15 -11.30 12.02
N GLY A 101 -0.55 -10.87 10.82
CA GLY A 101 -1.95 -10.66 10.45
C GLY A 101 -2.29 -11.23 9.09
N LYS A 102 -3.38 -10.74 8.53
CA LYS A 102 -3.77 -10.97 7.13
C LYS A 102 -4.10 -9.62 6.50
N LEU A 103 -3.66 -9.43 5.28
CA LEU A 103 -4.09 -8.31 4.45
C LEU A 103 -5.53 -8.52 3.97
N LEU A 104 -6.09 -7.51 3.34
CA LEU A 104 -7.35 -7.59 2.61
C LEU A 104 -7.08 -8.06 1.17
N SER A 105 -7.77 -7.49 0.20
CA SER A 105 -7.76 -7.98 -1.19
C SER A 105 -7.14 -7.00 -2.21
N GLN A 106 -6.65 -5.83 -1.79
CA GLN A 106 -6.04 -4.87 -2.71
C GLN A 106 -4.83 -5.47 -3.44
N HIS A 107 -3.94 -6.11 -2.68
CA HIS A 107 -2.78 -6.79 -3.25
C HIS A 107 -3.17 -7.95 -4.17
N SER A 108 -4.23 -8.70 -3.83
CA SER A 108 -4.73 -9.77 -4.71
C SER A 108 -5.26 -9.23 -6.04
N LEU A 109 -5.96 -8.09 -6.02
CA LEU A 109 -6.42 -7.39 -7.22
C LEU A 109 -5.24 -6.92 -8.06
N GLU A 110 -4.21 -6.34 -7.43
CA GLU A 110 -3.01 -5.90 -8.12
C GLU A 110 -2.23 -7.07 -8.74
N HIS A 111 -2.12 -8.21 -8.03
CA HIS A 111 -1.42 -9.38 -8.54
C HIS A 111 -1.99 -9.86 -9.89
N ILE A 112 -3.31 -9.82 -10.05
CA ILE A 112 -3.93 -10.16 -11.34
C ILE A 112 -3.60 -9.09 -12.39
N LEU A 113 -3.67 -7.79 -12.06
CA LEU A 113 -3.27 -6.74 -12.99
C LEU A 113 -1.83 -6.94 -13.48
N SER A 114 -0.88 -7.18 -12.57
CA SER A 114 0.53 -7.44 -12.92
C SER A 114 0.73 -8.74 -13.68
N ALA A 115 -0.09 -9.78 -13.43
CA ALA A 115 -0.01 -11.05 -14.14
C ALA A 115 -0.38 -10.88 -15.62
N TYR A 116 -1.38 -10.05 -15.93
CA TYR A 116 -1.79 -9.71 -17.29
C TYR A 116 -0.87 -8.66 -17.93
N HIS A 117 -0.33 -7.75 -17.13
CA HIS A 117 0.53 -6.64 -17.57
C HIS A 117 1.88 -6.67 -16.84
N PRO A 118 2.83 -7.55 -17.25
CA PRO A 118 4.10 -7.76 -16.55
C PRO A 118 5.00 -6.52 -16.43
N ASN A 119 4.75 -5.51 -17.27
CA ASN A 119 5.47 -4.24 -17.22
C ASN A 119 4.86 -3.23 -16.22
N LEU A 120 3.74 -3.57 -15.59
CA LEU A 120 3.13 -2.76 -14.54
C LEU A 120 3.94 -2.91 -13.25
N PRO A 121 4.60 -1.85 -12.74
CA PRO A 121 5.25 -1.92 -11.44
C PRO A 121 4.20 -2.16 -10.35
N HIS A 122 4.51 -3.04 -9.39
CA HIS A 122 3.57 -3.46 -8.34
C HIS A 122 2.94 -2.27 -7.59
N GLY A 123 3.77 -1.34 -7.08
CA GLY A 123 3.27 -0.15 -6.39
C GLY A 123 2.40 0.75 -7.28
N ALA A 124 2.68 0.83 -8.58
CA ALA A 124 1.83 1.58 -9.51
C ALA A 124 0.46 0.93 -9.65
N GLY A 125 0.40 -0.41 -9.74
CA GLY A 125 -0.86 -1.15 -9.80
C GLY A 125 -1.72 -0.92 -8.55
N LEU A 126 -1.11 -0.94 -7.37
CA LEU A 126 -1.80 -0.64 -6.11
C LEU A 126 -2.35 0.79 -6.09
N ILE A 127 -1.57 1.78 -6.55
CA ILE A 127 -2.00 3.19 -6.63
C ILE A 127 -3.23 3.31 -7.54
N LEU A 128 -3.19 2.72 -8.73
CA LEU A 128 -4.26 2.80 -9.73
C LEU A 128 -5.62 2.36 -9.21
N ILE A 129 -5.65 1.35 -8.35
CA ILE A 129 -6.91 0.81 -7.80
C ILE A 129 -7.28 1.38 -6.43
N SER A 130 -6.36 2.05 -5.74
CA SER A 130 -6.47 2.41 -4.31
C SER A 130 -7.72 3.22 -3.99
N ARG A 131 -7.97 4.29 -4.76
CA ARG A 131 -9.10 5.19 -4.49
C ARG A 131 -10.45 4.49 -4.62
N ALA A 132 -10.63 3.68 -5.67
CA ALA A 132 -11.85 2.91 -5.87
C ALA A 132 -12.00 1.81 -4.80
N TYR A 133 -10.89 1.17 -4.46
CA TYR A 133 -10.85 0.11 -3.46
C TYR A 133 -11.30 0.61 -2.08
N PHE A 134 -10.66 1.63 -1.54
CA PHE A 134 -11.02 2.17 -0.23
C PHE A 134 -12.36 2.90 -0.25
N GLY A 135 -12.69 3.58 -1.35
CA GLY A 135 -13.99 4.21 -1.57
C GLY A 135 -15.14 3.21 -1.42
N PHE A 136 -15.00 2.00 -1.96
CA PHE A 136 -15.99 0.94 -1.80
C PHE A 136 -16.29 0.61 -0.32
N PHE A 137 -15.27 0.49 0.54
CA PHE A 137 -15.48 0.23 1.97
C PHE A 137 -16.17 1.40 2.67
N ILE A 138 -15.76 2.62 2.33
CA ILE A 138 -16.35 3.86 2.88
C ILE A 138 -17.81 3.99 2.49
N ASP A 139 -18.15 3.78 1.22
CA ASP A 139 -19.53 3.84 0.70
C ASP A 139 -20.44 2.79 1.32
N LYS A 140 -19.88 1.64 1.69
CA LYS A 140 -20.58 0.59 2.44
C LYS A 140 -20.68 0.85 3.94
N GLY A 141 -20.13 1.96 4.43
CA GLY A 141 -20.11 2.30 5.86
C GLY A 141 -19.24 1.38 6.72
N LEU A 142 -18.29 0.66 6.11
CA LEU A 142 -17.40 -0.27 6.80
C LEU A 142 -16.21 0.47 7.43
N CYS A 143 -15.74 -0.01 8.57
CA CYS A 143 -14.50 0.44 9.23
C CYS A 143 -14.41 1.97 9.47
N ARG A 144 -15.55 2.66 9.67
CA ARG A 144 -15.64 4.12 9.77
C ARG A 144 -14.52 4.74 10.60
N GLN A 145 -14.35 4.32 11.86
CA GLN A 145 -13.36 4.93 12.74
C GLN A 145 -11.94 4.72 12.24
N LYS A 146 -11.63 3.55 11.71
CA LYS A 146 -10.29 3.24 11.18
C LYS A 146 -9.90 4.12 10.00
N PHE A 147 -10.83 4.48 9.13
CA PHE A 147 -10.58 5.44 8.05
C PHE A 147 -10.28 6.85 8.59
N ILE A 148 -11.03 7.30 9.61
CA ILE A 148 -10.76 8.58 10.27
C ILE A 148 -9.36 8.57 10.91
N ASP A 149 -8.99 7.49 11.59
CA ASP A 149 -7.69 7.34 12.24
C ASP A 149 -6.54 7.35 11.22
N MET A 150 -6.70 6.66 10.09
CA MET A 150 -5.72 6.68 8.99
C MET A 150 -5.60 8.08 8.35
N ALA A 151 -6.71 8.80 8.17
CA ALA A 151 -6.67 10.18 7.68
C ALA A 151 -5.85 11.09 8.62
N ARG A 152 -6.05 10.93 9.93
CA ARG A 152 -5.29 11.67 10.96
C ARG A 152 -3.81 11.29 10.95
N ALA A 153 -3.50 10.01 10.80
CA ALA A 153 -2.15 9.50 10.69
C ALA A 153 -1.43 10.06 9.45
N LEU A 154 -2.13 10.20 8.32
CA LEU A 154 -1.62 10.85 7.10
C LEU A 154 -1.48 12.38 7.22
N GLY A 155 -1.82 12.97 8.37
CA GLY A 155 -1.61 14.39 8.64
C GLY A 155 -2.88 15.26 8.65
N ASN A 156 -4.03 14.74 8.24
CA ASN A 156 -5.31 15.46 8.39
C ASN A 156 -5.82 15.38 9.84
N LYS A 157 -5.22 16.14 10.73
CA LYS A 157 -5.53 16.12 12.18
C LYS A 157 -6.99 16.44 12.51
N ASN A 158 -7.70 17.10 11.60
CA ASN A 158 -9.11 17.50 11.78
C ASN A 158 -10.09 16.49 11.17
N ALA A 159 -9.61 15.36 10.65
CA ALA A 159 -10.46 14.35 10.05
C ALA A 159 -11.57 13.90 11.02
N SER A 160 -12.79 13.88 10.56
CA SER A 160 -14.00 13.51 11.32
C SER A 160 -14.93 12.56 10.56
N GLU A 161 -14.73 12.45 9.25
CA GLU A 161 -15.50 11.59 8.37
C GLU A 161 -14.57 10.59 7.62
N PRO A 162 -15.04 9.39 7.28
CA PRO A 162 -14.26 8.41 6.53
C PRO A 162 -13.73 8.93 5.19
N GLN A 163 -14.49 9.81 4.54
CA GLN A 163 -14.14 10.46 3.26
C GLN A 163 -12.88 11.32 3.37
N ASP A 164 -12.56 11.82 4.56
CA ASP A 164 -11.34 12.59 4.82
C ASP A 164 -10.08 11.76 4.52
N PHE A 165 -10.19 10.43 4.65
CA PHE A 165 -9.10 9.52 4.27
C PHE A 165 -8.81 9.57 2.77
N LEU A 166 -9.83 9.58 1.91
CA LEU A 166 -9.61 9.67 0.46
C LEU A 166 -8.92 10.98 0.10
N SER A 167 -9.29 12.07 0.74
CA SER A 167 -8.64 13.37 0.54
C SER A 167 -7.17 13.36 1.02
N ALA A 168 -6.90 12.71 2.15
CA ALA A 168 -5.54 12.56 2.67
C ALA A 168 -4.68 11.64 1.77
N LEU A 169 -5.27 10.57 1.23
CA LEU A 169 -4.61 9.69 0.27
C LEU A 169 -4.31 10.43 -1.03
N ASP A 170 -5.28 11.16 -1.61
CA ASP A 170 -5.09 11.96 -2.83
C ASP A 170 -3.94 12.95 -2.65
N LYS A 171 -3.88 13.62 -1.50
CA LYS A 171 -2.77 14.53 -1.17
C LYS A 171 -1.43 13.81 -1.11
N LEU A 172 -1.35 12.65 -0.47
CA LEU A 172 -0.12 11.85 -0.42
C LEU A 172 0.34 11.46 -1.82
N LEU A 173 -0.57 11.01 -2.69
CA LEU A 173 -0.26 10.66 -4.09
C LEU A 173 0.22 11.88 -4.88
N GLU A 174 -0.38 13.04 -4.68
CA GLU A 174 0.04 14.30 -5.30
C GLU A 174 1.44 14.71 -4.81
N ASP A 175 1.67 14.74 -3.51
CA ASP A 175 2.96 15.10 -2.89
C ASP A 175 4.10 14.16 -3.35
N CYS A 176 3.79 12.89 -3.66
CA CYS A 176 4.73 11.92 -4.22
C CYS A 176 4.84 11.95 -5.75
N GLY A 177 4.10 12.83 -6.44
CA GLY A 177 4.15 12.99 -7.90
C GLY A 177 3.57 11.81 -8.69
N VAL A 178 2.62 11.06 -8.12
CA VAL A 178 2.05 9.85 -8.73
C VAL A 178 0.51 9.86 -8.83
N SER A 179 -0.11 11.03 -8.59
CA SER A 179 -1.58 11.20 -8.66
C SER A 179 -2.16 11.06 -10.06
N ASN A 180 -1.35 11.28 -11.10
CA ASN A 180 -1.79 11.32 -12.49
C ASN A 180 -1.61 9.98 -13.23
N LEU A 181 -1.27 8.90 -12.54
CA LEU A 181 -1.13 7.58 -13.15
C LEU A 181 -2.46 7.11 -13.71
N THR A 182 -2.43 6.54 -14.93
CA THR A 182 -3.61 5.97 -15.59
C THR A 182 -3.39 4.53 -15.99
N MET A 183 -4.44 3.73 -16.00
CA MET A 183 -4.37 2.32 -16.44
C MET A 183 -3.90 2.21 -17.89
N SER A 184 -4.28 3.17 -18.74
CA SER A 184 -3.91 3.18 -20.17
C SER A 184 -2.41 3.37 -20.40
N GLU A 185 -1.68 4.05 -19.51
CA GLU A 185 -0.21 4.17 -19.59
C GLU A 185 0.51 2.82 -19.49
N PHE A 186 -0.13 1.85 -18.84
CA PHE A 186 0.38 0.49 -18.67
C PHE A 186 -0.28 -0.51 -19.63
N GLY A 187 -1.06 -0.01 -20.60
CA GLY A 187 -1.73 -0.85 -21.61
C GLY A 187 -2.95 -1.60 -21.10
N ILE A 188 -3.43 -1.29 -19.90
CA ILE A 188 -4.61 -1.92 -19.29
C ILE A 188 -5.88 -1.31 -19.93
N LYS A 189 -6.74 -2.16 -20.43
CA LYS A 189 -7.98 -1.76 -21.11
C LYS A 189 -9.20 -2.06 -20.25
N ALA A 190 -10.22 -1.21 -20.35
CA ALA A 190 -11.44 -1.36 -19.56
C ALA A 190 -12.16 -2.70 -19.80
N GLU A 191 -12.09 -3.23 -21.02
CA GLU A 191 -12.70 -4.51 -21.42
C GLU A 191 -12.09 -5.72 -20.70
N GLU A 192 -10.85 -5.62 -20.22
CA GLU A 192 -10.14 -6.70 -19.53
C GLU A 192 -10.55 -6.81 -18.05
N LEU A 193 -10.94 -5.69 -17.43
CA LEU A 193 -11.19 -5.60 -15.98
C LEU A 193 -12.26 -6.58 -15.47
N PRO A 194 -13.39 -6.84 -16.17
CA PRO A 194 -14.38 -7.80 -15.69
C PRO A 194 -13.85 -9.24 -15.60
N ALA A 195 -13.00 -9.66 -16.55
CA ALA A 195 -12.39 -10.98 -16.54
C ALA A 195 -11.38 -11.10 -15.40
N MET A 196 -10.53 -10.09 -15.21
CA MET A 196 -9.58 -10.02 -14.12
C MET A 196 -10.26 -10.05 -12.75
N ALA A 197 -11.35 -9.30 -12.57
CA ALA A 197 -12.10 -9.27 -11.32
C ALA A 197 -12.71 -10.65 -10.99
N LYS A 198 -13.21 -11.38 -11.99
CA LYS A 198 -13.70 -12.74 -11.82
C LYS A 198 -12.60 -13.70 -11.35
N GLU A 199 -11.43 -13.62 -11.95
CA GLU A 199 -10.27 -14.46 -11.59
C GLU A 199 -9.80 -14.22 -10.15
N VAL A 200 -9.81 -12.95 -9.68
CA VAL A 200 -9.53 -12.65 -8.27
C VAL A 200 -10.52 -13.36 -7.34
N ILE A 201 -11.81 -13.30 -7.65
CA ILE A 201 -12.84 -13.95 -6.83
C ILE A 201 -12.63 -15.47 -6.78
N GLU A 202 -12.30 -16.09 -7.90
CA GLU A 202 -12.00 -17.51 -8.00
C GLU A 202 -10.73 -17.90 -7.22
N SER A 203 -9.69 -17.06 -7.26
CA SER A 203 -8.43 -17.30 -6.54
C SER A 203 -8.55 -17.13 -5.02
N LEU A 204 -9.50 -16.32 -4.55
CA LEU A 204 -9.77 -16.08 -3.14
C LEU A 204 -10.82 -17.03 -2.57
N ALA A 205 -11.50 -17.80 -3.41
CA ALA A 205 -12.47 -18.80 -2.95
C ALA A 205 -11.75 -19.90 -2.14
N PRO A 206 -12.29 -20.32 -1.00
CA PRO A 206 -11.75 -21.46 -0.27
C PRO A 206 -11.84 -22.72 -1.14
N ALA A 207 -10.70 -23.43 -1.25
CA ALA A 207 -10.62 -24.72 -1.93
C ALA A 207 -11.39 -25.82 -1.18
#